data_fa02d7567bbc641c75bc2d3cc836cbf5
#
_entry.id   fa02d7567bbc641c75bc2d3cc836cbf5
#
_cell.length_a   1.000
_cell.length_b   1.000
_cell.length_c   1.000
_cell.angle_alpha   90.00
_cell.angle_beta   90.00
_cell.angle_gamma   90.00
#
_symmetry.space_group_name_H-M   'P 1'
#
loop_
_entity.id
_entity.type
_entity.pdbx_description
1 polymer ?
#
loop_
_entity_poly.entity_id
_entity_poly.type
_entity_poly.pdbx_seq_one_letter_code
_entity_poly.pdbx_strand_id
1 'polypeptide(L)'
;MTMPVSHVTVRVPLTIRRRPGRTTMVSLGFGADGGRIATKADPALVKALARAFRYQKLLDEGRYASISDMAAGEKIERGYLGTLLRLTLLAPEMVEAILNGRQPEGVTLPRLLEGVPVGWWEQSDTLDDPRSWNPEVAQQ
;
A
#
# COMPACT_ATOMS: atom_id res chain seq x y z
N MET A 1 33.56 -18.69 8.32
CA MET A 1 33.19 -18.64 6.90
C MET A 1 32.02 -17.68 6.74
N THR A 2 32.31 -16.51 6.26
CA THR A 2 31.30 -15.52 5.94
C THR A 2 30.64 -15.92 4.63
N MET A 3 29.35 -16.26 4.68
CA MET A 3 28.58 -16.43 3.47
C MET A 3 28.56 -15.11 2.71
N PRO A 4 28.95 -15.07 1.43
CA PRO A 4 28.75 -13.86 0.65
C PRO A 4 27.27 -13.57 0.56
N VAL A 5 26.89 -12.35 0.92
CA VAL A 5 25.56 -11.86 0.64
C VAL A 5 25.40 -11.84 -0.87
N SER A 6 24.69 -12.81 -1.41
CA SER A 6 24.41 -12.85 -2.83
C SER A 6 23.38 -11.76 -3.14
N HIS A 7 23.87 -10.67 -3.73
CA HIS A 7 22.99 -9.69 -4.32
C HIS A 7 22.41 -10.28 -5.61
N VAL A 8 21.11 -10.57 -5.59
CA VAL A 8 20.41 -10.94 -6.81
C VAL A 8 20.05 -9.66 -7.53
N THR A 9 20.78 -9.35 -8.59
CA THR A 9 20.46 -8.22 -9.45
C THR A 9 19.53 -8.71 -10.57
N VAL A 10 18.25 -8.33 -10.47
CA VAL A 10 17.28 -8.60 -11.54
C VAL A 10 17.27 -7.39 -12.47
N ARG A 11 17.73 -7.58 -13.70
CA ARG A 11 17.59 -6.58 -14.76
C ARG A 11 16.23 -6.74 -15.42
N VAL A 12 15.37 -5.76 -15.20
CA VAL A 12 14.10 -5.67 -15.90
C VAL A 12 14.23 -4.65 -17.03
N PRO A 13 14.08 -5.04 -18.31
CA PRO A 13 14.09 -4.08 -19.40
C PRO A 13 12.83 -3.22 -19.34
N LEU A 14 13.00 -1.96 -18.98
CA LEU A 14 11.94 -0.96 -18.95
C LEU A 14 11.94 -0.18 -20.26
N THR A 15 10.94 -0.40 -21.08
CA THR A 15 10.70 0.45 -22.25
C THR A 15 9.70 1.54 -21.87
N ILE A 16 10.20 2.72 -21.59
CA ILE A 16 9.38 3.88 -21.26
C ILE A 16 9.00 4.60 -22.55
N ARG A 17 7.77 4.42 -23.01
CA ARG A 17 7.20 5.28 -24.04
C ARG A 17 6.49 6.46 -23.37
N ARG A 18 7.12 7.61 -23.39
CA ARG A 18 6.48 8.87 -22.98
C ARG A 18 5.59 9.37 -24.11
N ARG A 19 4.29 9.36 -23.91
CA ARG A 19 3.36 10.14 -24.73
C ARG A 19 3.03 11.42 -23.97
N PRO A 20 3.20 12.62 -24.58
CA PRO A 20 2.81 13.85 -23.92
C PRO A 20 1.31 13.86 -23.65
N GLY A 21 0.94 14.12 -22.41
CA GLY A 21 -0.45 14.30 -21.99
C GLY A 21 -1.20 13.09 -21.40
N ARG A 22 -0.54 11.93 -21.21
CA ARG A 22 -1.16 10.79 -20.51
C ARG A 22 -0.21 10.20 -19.49
N THR A 23 -0.68 10.07 -18.26
CA THR A 23 0.01 9.31 -17.23
C THR A 23 -0.01 7.85 -17.63
N THR A 24 1.13 7.33 -18.05
CA THR A 24 1.26 5.90 -18.36
C THR A 24 1.60 5.18 -17.08
N MET A 25 0.70 4.35 -16.59
CA MET A 25 1.03 3.40 -15.54
C MET A 25 1.96 2.33 -16.12
N VAL A 26 3.17 2.22 -15.56
CA VAL A 26 4.08 1.15 -15.89
C VAL A 26 3.66 -0.09 -15.11
N SER A 27 3.04 -1.03 -15.80
CA SER A 27 2.76 -2.36 -15.28
C SER A 27 4.07 -3.16 -15.31
N LEU A 28 4.58 -3.54 -14.15
CA LEU A 28 5.62 -4.56 -14.04
C LEU A 28 4.98 -5.93 -14.37
N GLY A 29 4.94 -6.26 -15.63
CA GLY A 29 4.47 -7.57 -16.06
C GLY A 29 5.54 -8.62 -15.87
N PHE A 30 5.39 -9.48 -14.88
CA PHE A 30 6.06 -10.77 -14.85
C PHE A 30 5.27 -11.75 -15.73
N GLY A 31 5.68 -11.89 -16.96
CA GLY A 31 5.08 -12.86 -17.87
C GLY A 31 5.32 -12.48 -19.33
N ALA A 32 5.76 -13.45 -20.10
CA ALA A 32 6.11 -13.30 -21.51
C ALA A 32 4.91 -13.09 -22.44
N ASP A 33 3.73 -12.87 -21.90
CA ASP A 33 2.52 -12.63 -22.67
C ASP A 33 2.05 -11.20 -22.43
N GLY A 34 2.09 -10.39 -23.49
CA GLY A 34 1.76 -8.97 -23.49
C GLY A 34 0.28 -8.65 -23.20
N GLY A 35 -0.37 -9.47 -22.40
CA GLY A 35 -1.69 -9.21 -21.86
C GLY A 35 -1.62 -8.08 -20.87
N ARG A 36 -2.27 -6.96 -21.18
CA ARG A 36 -2.63 -5.94 -20.19
C ARG A 36 -3.35 -6.67 -19.05
N ILE A 37 -2.64 -6.91 -17.95
CA ILE A 37 -3.31 -7.24 -16.71
C ILE A 37 -4.00 -5.93 -16.29
N ALA A 38 -5.24 -5.76 -16.71
CA ALA A 38 -6.11 -4.77 -16.13
C ALA A 38 -6.31 -5.20 -14.66
N THR A 39 -5.45 -4.73 -13.80
CA THR A 39 -5.63 -4.93 -12.36
C THR A 39 -6.96 -4.26 -12.01
N LYS A 40 -7.92 -5.03 -11.54
CA LYS A 40 -9.16 -4.51 -10.97
C LYS A 40 -8.91 -3.78 -9.65
N ALA A 41 -7.66 -3.55 -9.32
CA ALA A 41 -7.26 -2.85 -8.12
C ALA A 41 -7.79 -1.41 -8.11
N ASP A 42 -8.36 -0.99 -7.00
CA ASP A 42 -8.77 0.40 -6.82
C ASP A 42 -7.53 1.31 -6.82
N PRO A 43 -7.41 2.21 -7.80
CA PRO A 43 -6.23 3.08 -7.90
C PRO A 43 -6.02 3.95 -6.67
N ALA A 44 -7.10 4.37 -6.00
CA ALA A 44 -7.02 5.18 -4.78
C ALA A 44 -6.40 4.41 -3.62
N LEU A 45 -6.81 3.15 -3.43
CA LEU A 45 -6.25 2.26 -2.41
C LEU A 45 -4.79 1.94 -2.67
N VAL A 46 -4.43 1.59 -3.88
CA VAL A 46 -3.04 1.28 -4.27
C VAL A 46 -2.14 2.48 -4.03
N LYS A 47 -2.60 3.67 -4.41
CA LYS A 47 -1.85 4.92 -4.23
C LYS A 47 -1.64 5.26 -2.75
N ALA A 48 -2.68 5.07 -1.94
CA ALA A 48 -2.61 5.31 -0.50
C ALA A 48 -1.67 4.33 0.18
N LEU A 49 -1.73 3.06 -0.16
CA LEU A 49 -0.80 2.04 0.34
C LEU A 49 0.65 2.35 -0.03
N ALA A 50 0.91 2.68 -1.28
CA ALA A 50 2.25 3.03 -1.75
C ALA A 50 2.83 4.22 -0.98
N ARG A 51 2.02 5.24 -0.73
CA ARG A 51 2.40 6.40 0.09
C ARG A 51 2.67 6.02 1.54
N ALA A 52 1.79 5.22 2.13
CA ALA A 52 1.94 4.77 3.52
C ALA A 52 3.27 4.03 3.73
N PHE A 53 3.57 3.06 2.90
CA PHE A 53 4.82 2.30 2.98
C PHE A 53 6.06 3.16 2.67
N ARG A 54 5.95 4.10 1.74
CA ARG A 54 7.02 5.06 1.47
C ARG A 54 7.34 5.91 2.70
N TYR A 55 6.32 6.47 3.35
CA TYR A 55 6.51 7.29 4.53
C TYR A 55 7.03 6.48 5.71
N GLN A 56 6.55 5.26 5.88
CA GLN A 56 7.07 4.34 6.90
C GLN A 56 8.57 4.08 6.66
N LYS A 57 8.95 3.81 5.43
CA LYS A 57 10.35 3.62 5.07
C LYS A 57 11.23 4.83 5.39
N LEU A 58 10.75 6.04 5.12
CA LEU A 58 11.47 7.27 5.43
C LEU A 58 11.68 7.45 6.94
N LEU A 59 10.72 7.05 7.75
CA LEU A 59 10.86 7.03 9.21
C LEU A 59 11.85 5.98 9.66
N ASP A 60 11.77 4.77 9.13
CA ASP A 60 12.66 3.66 9.49
C ASP A 60 14.12 3.94 9.11
N GLU A 61 14.34 4.65 8.01
CA GLU A 61 15.67 5.12 7.58
C GLU A 61 16.19 6.31 8.40
N GLY A 62 15.40 6.84 9.31
CA GLY A 62 15.77 7.98 10.16
C GLY A 62 15.88 9.31 9.42
N ARG A 63 15.22 9.46 8.27
CA ARG A 63 15.21 10.71 7.49
C ARG A 63 14.47 11.84 8.20
N TYR A 64 13.52 11.48 9.03
CA TYR A 64 12.78 12.38 9.88
C TYR A 64 12.80 11.89 11.32
N ALA A 65 12.98 12.78 12.26
CA ALA A 65 13.03 12.44 13.68
C ALA A 65 11.65 12.11 14.26
N SER A 66 10.60 12.66 13.65
CA SER A 66 9.21 12.47 14.10
C SER A 66 8.23 12.55 12.96
N ILE A 67 7.00 12.10 13.23
CA ILE A 67 5.88 12.25 12.27
C ILE A 67 5.60 13.73 12.00
N SER A 68 5.74 14.58 13.01
CA SER A 68 5.53 16.03 12.85
C SER A 68 6.55 16.65 11.91
N ASP A 69 7.82 16.26 12.02
CA ASP A 69 8.89 16.73 11.14
C ASP A 69 8.67 16.25 9.70
N MET A 70 8.25 15.00 9.55
CA MET A 70 7.92 14.47 8.23
C MET A 70 6.73 15.18 7.60
N ALA A 71 5.68 15.45 8.35
CA ALA A 71 4.51 16.18 7.87
C ALA A 71 4.89 17.58 7.37
N ALA A 72 5.74 18.29 8.10
CA ALA A 72 6.26 19.59 7.70
C ALA A 72 7.13 19.51 6.45
N GLY A 73 8.04 18.53 6.37
CA GLY A 73 8.94 18.32 5.24
C GLY A 73 8.24 17.90 3.96
N GLU A 74 7.25 17.03 4.06
CA GLU A 74 6.47 16.54 2.92
C GLU A 74 5.25 17.43 2.59
N LYS A 75 5.03 18.48 3.36
CA LYS A 75 3.90 19.42 3.21
C LYS A 75 2.54 18.74 3.25
N ILE A 76 2.36 17.85 4.23
CA ILE A 76 1.14 17.09 4.47
C ILE A 76 0.62 17.44 5.85
N GLU A 77 -0.70 17.46 6.00
CA GLU A 77 -1.32 17.63 7.30
C GLU A 77 -0.98 16.42 8.21
N ARG A 78 -0.56 16.71 9.44
CA ARG A 78 -0.06 15.69 10.39
C ARG A 78 -1.08 14.59 10.70
N GLY A 79 -2.33 14.96 10.87
CA GLY A 79 -3.40 14.00 11.15
C GLY A 79 -3.62 13.04 9.99
N TYR A 80 -3.61 13.56 8.78
CA TYR A 80 -3.72 12.75 7.57
C TYR A 80 -2.51 11.81 7.39
N LEU A 81 -1.31 12.30 7.67
CA LEU A 81 -0.10 11.46 7.62
C LEU A 81 -0.17 10.32 8.63
N GLY A 82 -0.60 10.59 9.87
CA GLY A 82 -0.80 9.57 10.88
C GLY A 82 -1.82 8.50 10.44
N THR A 83 -2.89 8.93 9.81
CA THR A 83 -3.91 8.04 9.26
C THR A 83 -3.37 7.18 8.12
N LEU A 84 -2.57 7.76 7.21
CA LEU A 84 -1.90 6.99 6.16
C LEU A 84 -0.95 5.93 6.73
N LEU A 85 -0.17 6.28 7.74
CA LEU A 85 0.77 5.35 8.37
C LEU A 85 0.07 4.14 8.99
N ARG A 86 -1.17 4.28 9.44
CA ARG A 86 -1.97 3.16 9.93
C ARG A 86 -2.24 2.10 8.85
N LEU A 87 -2.22 2.46 7.59
CA LEU A 87 -2.38 1.50 6.49
C LEU A 87 -1.23 0.48 6.43
N THR A 88 -0.08 0.79 7.00
CA THR A 88 1.04 -0.16 7.11
C THR A 88 0.76 -1.29 8.10
N LEU A 89 -0.26 -1.14 8.94
CA LEU A 89 -0.71 -2.15 9.91
C LEU A 89 -1.70 -3.17 9.32
N LEU A 90 -2.05 -3.01 8.04
CA LEU A 90 -2.89 -3.98 7.35
C LEU A 90 -2.22 -5.35 7.30
N ALA A 91 -3.01 -6.40 7.48
CA ALA A 91 -2.53 -7.77 7.29
C ALA A 91 -1.95 -7.95 5.89
N PRO A 92 -0.85 -8.69 5.72
CA PRO A 92 -0.25 -8.92 4.40
C PRO A 92 -1.24 -9.48 3.38
N GLU A 93 -2.14 -10.35 3.80
CA GLU A 93 -3.20 -10.92 2.97
C GLU A 93 -4.19 -9.86 2.46
N MET A 94 -4.52 -8.88 3.31
CA MET A 94 -5.37 -7.76 2.93
C MET A 94 -4.66 -6.84 1.92
N VAL A 95 -3.39 -6.54 2.14
CA VAL A 95 -2.57 -5.77 1.21
C VAL A 95 -2.50 -6.47 -0.15
N GLU A 96 -2.25 -7.76 -0.15
CA GLU A 96 -2.20 -8.56 -1.37
C GLU A 96 -3.55 -8.58 -2.09
N ALA A 97 -4.65 -8.74 -1.38
CA ALA A 97 -6.00 -8.68 -1.93
C ALA A 97 -6.29 -7.33 -2.59
N ILE A 98 -5.89 -6.23 -1.96
CA ILE A 98 -6.03 -4.88 -2.52
C ILE A 98 -5.21 -4.73 -3.80
N LEU A 99 -3.96 -5.16 -3.80
CA LEU A 99 -3.08 -5.08 -4.96
C LEU A 99 -3.57 -5.93 -6.14
N ASN A 100 -4.19 -7.06 -5.85
CA ASN A 100 -4.76 -7.96 -6.86
C ASN A 100 -6.19 -7.60 -7.29
N GLY A 101 -6.78 -6.57 -6.69
CA GLY A 101 -8.15 -6.17 -6.98
C GLY A 101 -9.21 -7.12 -6.44
N ARG A 102 -8.86 -7.90 -5.42
CA ARG A 102 -9.75 -8.88 -4.75
C ARG A 102 -10.20 -8.42 -3.37
N GLN A 103 -10.04 -7.13 -3.05
CA GLN A 103 -10.53 -6.61 -1.78
C GLN A 103 -12.05 -6.78 -1.64
N PRO A 104 -12.55 -7.04 -0.43
CA PRO A 104 -13.98 -7.06 -0.15
C PRO A 104 -14.65 -5.72 -0.49
N GLU A 105 -15.89 -5.75 -0.91
CA GLU A 105 -16.65 -4.53 -1.28
C GLU A 105 -16.71 -3.48 -0.17
N GLY A 106 -16.70 -3.92 1.09
CA GLY A 106 -16.68 -3.03 2.24
C GLY A 106 -15.35 -2.33 2.49
N VAL A 107 -14.27 -2.79 1.87
CA VAL A 107 -12.92 -2.24 2.06
C VAL A 107 -12.68 -1.13 1.05
N THR A 108 -12.97 0.09 1.46
CA THR A 108 -12.76 1.31 0.67
C THR A 108 -11.73 2.20 1.37
N LEU A 109 -11.09 3.09 0.61
CA LEU A 109 -10.11 4.02 1.19
C LEU A 109 -10.68 4.86 2.34
N PRO A 110 -11.87 5.49 2.23
CA PRO A 110 -12.45 6.22 3.35
C PRO A 110 -12.60 5.37 4.62
N ARG A 111 -13.06 4.14 4.49
CA ARG A 111 -13.22 3.23 5.63
C ARG A 111 -11.90 2.84 6.28
N LEU A 112 -10.89 2.57 5.47
CA LEU A 112 -9.55 2.27 5.98
C LEU A 112 -8.93 3.48 6.70
N LEU A 113 -9.22 4.68 6.23
CA LEU A 113 -8.76 5.92 6.87
C LEU A 113 -9.50 6.21 8.19
N GLU A 114 -10.73 5.77 8.34
CA GLU A 114 -11.48 5.87 9.58
C GLU A 114 -10.91 4.99 10.69
N GLY A 115 -10.46 3.80 10.35
CA GLY A 115 -9.83 2.90 11.29
C GLY A 115 -9.59 1.51 10.73
N VAL A 116 -8.50 0.91 11.16
CA VAL A 116 -8.10 -0.45 10.82
C VAL A 116 -8.04 -1.26 12.11
N PRO A 117 -8.69 -2.43 12.21
CA PRO A 117 -8.52 -3.30 13.36
C PRO A 117 -7.04 -3.64 13.56
N VAL A 118 -6.57 -3.62 14.80
CA VAL A 118 -5.16 -3.87 15.12
C VAL A 118 -4.81 -5.35 14.97
N GLY A 119 -5.77 -6.23 15.23
CA GLY A 119 -5.58 -7.67 15.10
C GLY A 119 -5.67 -8.14 13.65
N TRP A 120 -4.62 -8.80 13.17
CA TRP A 120 -4.63 -9.34 11.81
C TRP A 120 -5.72 -10.40 11.59
N TRP A 121 -6.06 -11.16 12.64
CA TRP A 121 -7.17 -12.12 12.57
C TRP A 121 -8.51 -11.45 12.31
N GLU A 122 -8.76 -10.28 12.92
CA GLU A 122 -9.97 -9.50 12.68
C GLU A 122 -10.03 -8.96 11.25
N GLN A 123 -8.87 -8.64 10.67
CA GLN A 123 -8.77 -8.23 9.28
C GLN A 123 -8.97 -9.39 8.32
N SER A 124 -8.47 -10.58 8.67
CA SER A 124 -8.63 -11.80 7.86
C SER A 124 -10.09 -12.25 7.78
N ASP A 125 -10.82 -12.15 8.89
CA ASP A 125 -12.26 -12.45 8.92
C ASP A 125 -13.05 -11.59 7.93
N THR A 126 -12.56 -10.38 7.67
CA THR A 126 -13.17 -9.47 6.70
C THR A 126 -12.98 -9.92 5.25
N LEU A 127 -11.91 -10.65 4.96
CA LEU A 127 -11.70 -11.22 3.63
C LEU A 127 -12.71 -12.33 3.32
N ASP A 128 -13.10 -13.08 4.34
CA ASP A 128 -14.07 -14.17 4.22
C ASP A 128 -15.52 -13.66 4.29
N ASP A 129 -15.79 -12.66 5.14
CA ASP A 129 -17.09 -12.00 5.24
C ASP A 129 -16.95 -10.48 5.19
N PRO A 130 -17.24 -9.86 4.04
CA PRO A 130 -17.18 -8.40 3.88
C PRO A 130 -18.05 -7.59 4.83
N ARG A 131 -19.05 -8.23 5.44
CA ARG A 131 -19.96 -7.59 6.40
C ARG A 131 -19.38 -7.52 7.81
N SER A 132 -18.35 -8.31 8.07
CA SER A 132 -17.69 -8.35 9.38
C SER A 132 -16.84 -7.09 9.65
N TRP A 133 -16.51 -6.32 8.62
CA TRP A 133 -15.75 -5.09 8.78
C TRP A 133 -16.52 -4.05 9.56
N ASN A 134 -16.16 -3.89 10.82
CA ASN A 134 -16.73 -2.87 11.69
C ASN A 134 -15.64 -1.90 12.15
N PRO A 135 -15.57 -0.69 11.59
CA PRO A 135 -14.56 0.30 11.98
C PRO A 135 -14.76 0.82 13.41
N GLU A 136 -15.94 0.66 14.01
CA GLU A 136 -16.19 1.09 15.38
C GLU A 136 -15.41 0.29 16.42
N VAL A 137 -15.10 -0.97 16.13
CA VAL A 137 -14.31 -1.83 17.02
C VAL A 137 -12.84 -1.37 17.06
N ALA A 138 -12.36 -0.73 16.02
CA ALA A 138 -10.99 -0.23 15.92
C ALA A 138 -10.72 1.02 16.77
N GLN A 139 -11.76 1.63 17.35
CA GLN A 139 -11.66 2.86 18.14
C GLN A 139 -11.72 2.63 19.66
N GLN A 140 -11.83 1.40 20.10
CA GLN A 140 -11.85 1.05 21.53
C GLN A 140 -10.46 0.73 22.09
#